data_a4f2cc7f5f7fb11ef3bfa0111772a6bd
#
_entry.id   a4f2cc7f5f7fb11ef3bfa0111772a6bd
#
_cell.length_a   1.000
_cell.length_b   1.000
_cell.length_c   1.000
_cell.angle_alpha   90.00
_cell.angle_beta   90.00
_cell.angle_gamma   90.00
#
_symmetry.space_group_name_H-M   'P 1'
#
loop_
_entity.id
_entity.type
_entity.pdbx_description
1 polymer ?
#
loop_
_entity_poly.entity_id
_entity_poly.type
_entity_poly.pdbx_seq_one_letter_code
_entity_poly.pdbx_strand_id
1 'polypeptide(L)'
;MKRITVLGATGSIGLRTLEIVSSFPEEFSVAGLAARGSTVERLADLARKYAPEAIALLDADAVDRLAALLPRPRPELLAGADGVVALTRDVPADIVVSALVGGAGLLPTMAAIRAGRAVALANKETLVMAGQLMTAAARRHDVPLLPVDSEHSAVF
;
A
#
# COMPACT_ATOMS: atom_id res chain seq x y z
N MET A 1 -7.07 -1.77 -17.14
CA MET A 1 -7.08 -0.98 -15.90
C MET A 1 -6.17 -1.65 -14.89
N LYS A 2 -5.13 -0.95 -14.40
CA LYS A 2 -4.19 -1.48 -13.41
C LYS A 2 -4.72 -1.29 -11.99
N ARG A 3 -4.57 -2.32 -11.18
CA ARG A 3 -5.03 -2.35 -9.79
C ARG A 3 -3.88 -1.96 -8.87
N ILE A 4 -4.12 -1.01 -7.97
CA ILE A 4 -3.10 -0.44 -7.08
C ILE A 4 -3.44 -0.71 -5.62
N THR A 5 -2.48 -1.23 -4.86
CA THR A 5 -2.52 -1.25 -3.39
C THR A 5 -1.62 -0.16 -2.84
N VAL A 6 -2.13 0.65 -1.91
CA VAL A 6 -1.40 1.79 -1.32
C VAL A 6 -1.11 1.52 0.15
N LEU A 7 0.15 1.31 0.48
CA LEU A 7 0.64 1.19 1.86
C LEU A 7 1.03 2.57 2.37
N GLY A 8 0.38 3.04 3.43
CA GLY A 8 0.52 4.41 3.93
C GLY A 8 -0.47 5.38 3.28
N ALA A 9 -1.70 4.91 3.02
CA ALA A 9 -2.73 5.63 2.27
C ALA A 9 -3.12 7.01 2.84
N THR A 10 -2.99 7.21 4.15
CA THR A 10 -3.31 8.49 4.81
C THR A 10 -2.12 9.45 4.92
N GLY A 11 -0.93 9.01 4.51
CA GLY A 11 0.28 9.82 4.44
C GLY A 11 0.34 10.68 3.17
N SER A 12 1.31 11.62 3.11
CA SER A 12 1.45 12.56 1.98
C SER A 12 1.61 11.86 0.63
N ILE A 13 2.49 10.87 0.54
CA ILE A 13 2.72 10.12 -0.70
C ILE A 13 1.51 9.28 -1.08
N GLY A 14 0.89 8.61 -0.08
CA GLY A 14 -0.33 7.83 -0.31
C GLY A 14 -1.48 8.68 -0.86
N LEU A 15 -1.70 9.87 -0.29
CA LEU A 15 -2.72 10.81 -0.76
C LEU A 15 -2.42 11.29 -2.18
N ARG A 16 -1.17 11.63 -2.50
CA ARG A 16 -0.77 12.03 -3.86
C ARG A 16 -0.95 10.90 -4.86
N THR A 17 -0.63 9.67 -4.49
CA THR A 17 -0.90 8.48 -5.31
C THR A 17 -2.39 8.36 -5.62
N LEU A 18 -3.24 8.51 -4.60
CA LEU A 18 -4.69 8.41 -4.75
C LEU A 18 -5.28 9.57 -5.58
N GLU A 19 -4.70 10.78 -5.52
CA GLU A 19 -5.04 11.89 -6.41
C GLU A 19 -4.75 11.53 -7.88
N ILE A 20 -3.59 10.94 -8.17
CA ILE A 20 -3.23 10.46 -9.52
C ILE A 20 -4.22 9.39 -9.99
N VAL A 21 -4.55 8.41 -9.15
CA VAL A 21 -5.57 7.39 -9.48
C VAL A 21 -6.91 8.04 -9.84
N SER A 22 -7.32 9.10 -9.11
CA SER A 22 -8.54 9.84 -9.41
C SER A 22 -8.50 10.60 -10.74
N SER A 23 -7.30 11.02 -11.17
CA SER A 23 -7.12 11.75 -12.43
C SER A 23 -7.16 10.84 -13.65
N PHE A 24 -6.94 9.54 -13.47
CA PHE A 24 -6.90 8.55 -14.54
C PHE A 24 -7.78 7.33 -14.21
N PRO A 25 -9.11 7.51 -14.05
CA PRO A 25 -10.01 6.45 -13.58
C PRO A 25 -10.16 5.28 -14.58
N GLU A 26 -9.89 5.51 -15.86
CA GLU A 26 -9.92 4.46 -16.88
C GLU A 26 -8.64 3.59 -16.86
N GLU A 27 -7.55 4.11 -16.28
CA GLU A 27 -6.26 3.42 -16.23
C GLU A 27 -6.03 2.68 -14.93
N PHE A 28 -6.52 3.24 -13.81
CA PHE A 28 -6.21 2.78 -12.45
C PHE A 28 -7.45 2.57 -11.60
N SER A 29 -7.37 1.56 -10.73
CA SER A 29 -8.31 1.32 -9.62
C SER A 29 -7.57 0.98 -8.34
N VAL A 30 -8.21 1.22 -7.18
CA VAL A 30 -7.64 0.88 -5.87
C VAL A 30 -8.09 -0.51 -5.46
N ALA A 31 -7.15 -1.44 -5.32
CA ALA A 31 -7.39 -2.79 -4.82
C ALA A 31 -7.36 -2.83 -3.29
N GLY A 32 -6.39 -2.15 -2.68
CA GLY A 32 -6.21 -2.18 -1.24
C GLY A 32 -5.64 -0.88 -0.66
N LEU A 33 -5.98 -0.60 0.59
CA LEU A 33 -5.43 0.52 1.35
C LEU A 33 -4.85 0.01 2.67
N ALA A 34 -3.66 0.49 3.04
CA ALA A 34 -3.13 0.26 4.38
C ALA A 34 -2.75 1.58 5.05
N ALA A 35 -2.99 1.66 6.35
CA ALA A 35 -2.63 2.80 7.18
C ALA A 35 -2.23 2.36 8.59
N ARG A 36 -1.65 3.29 9.39
CA ARG A 36 -1.32 3.00 10.78
C ARG A 36 -2.58 2.83 11.64
N GLY A 37 -3.61 3.65 11.46
CA GLY A 37 -4.84 3.64 12.28
C GLY A 37 -5.04 4.90 13.11
N SER A 38 -4.13 5.88 13.07
CA SER A 38 -4.24 7.14 13.81
C SER A 38 -5.32 8.09 13.25
N THR A 39 -5.70 7.94 11.99
CA THR A 39 -6.67 8.80 11.27
C THR A 39 -7.72 7.93 10.56
N VAL A 40 -8.52 7.20 11.36
CA VAL A 40 -9.53 6.27 10.82
C VAL A 40 -10.63 6.98 10.03
N GLU A 41 -10.99 8.21 10.39
CA GLU A 41 -11.99 9.02 9.69
C GLU A 41 -11.53 9.30 8.25
N ARG A 42 -10.28 9.74 8.08
CA ARG A 42 -9.69 9.95 6.75
C ARG A 42 -9.64 8.66 5.94
N LEU A 43 -9.28 7.55 6.58
CA LEU A 43 -9.24 6.26 5.90
C LEU A 43 -10.64 5.80 5.47
N ALA A 44 -11.68 6.08 6.28
CA ALA A 44 -13.07 5.82 5.93
C ALA A 44 -13.51 6.65 4.71
N ASP A 45 -13.11 7.92 4.62
CA ASP A 45 -13.41 8.77 3.46
C ASP A 45 -12.72 8.25 2.19
N LEU A 46 -11.46 7.83 2.31
CA LEU A 46 -10.75 7.18 1.20
C LEU A 46 -11.42 5.87 0.77
N ALA A 47 -11.86 5.06 1.74
CA ALA A 47 -12.58 3.81 1.46
C ALA A 47 -13.90 4.05 0.72
N ARG A 48 -14.67 5.07 1.11
CA ARG A 48 -15.92 5.44 0.41
C ARG A 48 -15.64 5.93 -1.01
N LYS A 49 -14.57 6.70 -1.20
CA LYS A 49 -14.22 7.29 -2.49
C LYS A 49 -13.68 6.26 -3.49
N TYR A 50 -12.82 5.36 -3.04
CA TYR A 50 -12.07 4.45 -3.91
C TYR A 50 -12.60 3.02 -3.91
N ALA A 51 -13.51 2.67 -3.01
CA ALA A 51 -14.12 1.35 -2.89
C ALA A 51 -13.12 0.17 -2.98
N PRO A 52 -12.07 0.14 -2.15
CA PRO A 52 -11.09 -0.94 -2.18
C PRO A 52 -11.71 -2.28 -1.79
N GLU A 53 -11.11 -3.39 -2.20
CA GLU A 53 -11.55 -4.74 -1.80
C GLU A 53 -11.20 -5.03 -0.35
N ALA A 54 -10.03 -4.56 0.11
CA ALA A 54 -9.58 -4.75 1.48
C ALA A 54 -8.85 -3.52 2.04
N ILE A 55 -8.89 -3.38 3.35
CA ILE A 55 -8.18 -2.33 4.10
C ILE A 55 -7.45 -2.98 5.27
N ALA A 56 -6.16 -2.65 5.42
CA ALA A 56 -5.34 -3.11 6.53
C ALA A 56 -4.96 -1.96 7.47
N LEU A 57 -5.03 -2.21 8.76
CA LEU A 57 -4.60 -1.28 9.81
C LEU A 57 -3.49 -1.90 10.65
N LEU A 58 -2.35 -1.21 10.78
CA LEU A 58 -1.26 -1.63 11.66
C LEU A 58 -1.68 -1.66 13.12
N ASP A 59 -2.48 -0.67 13.53
CA ASP A 59 -3.14 -0.64 14.84
C ASP A 59 -4.40 -1.50 14.78
N ALA A 60 -4.35 -2.69 15.39
CA ALA A 60 -5.46 -3.63 15.38
C ALA A 60 -6.70 -3.05 16.12
N ASP A 61 -6.50 -2.25 17.16
CA ASP A 61 -7.58 -1.66 17.94
C ASP A 61 -8.37 -0.59 17.15
N ALA A 62 -7.78 -0.09 16.06
CA ALA A 62 -8.45 0.86 15.16
C ALA A 62 -9.43 0.21 14.17
N VAL A 63 -9.40 -1.11 14.02
CA VAL A 63 -10.23 -1.85 13.05
C VAL A 63 -11.72 -1.69 13.36
N ASP A 64 -12.13 -1.85 14.62
CA ASP A 64 -13.53 -1.70 15.02
C ASP A 64 -14.04 -0.28 14.85
N ARG A 65 -13.19 0.72 15.12
CA ARG A 65 -13.51 2.13 14.86
C ARG A 65 -13.73 2.40 13.37
N LEU A 66 -12.86 1.86 12.51
CA LEU A 66 -13.03 1.98 11.07
C LEU A 66 -14.31 1.25 10.61
N ALA A 67 -14.55 0.05 11.12
CA ALA A 67 -15.73 -0.75 10.79
C ALA A 67 -17.05 -0.02 11.09
N ALA A 68 -17.09 0.75 12.18
CA ALA A 68 -18.26 1.56 12.56
C ALA A 68 -18.51 2.74 11.60
N LEU A 69 -17.47 3.24 10.92
CA LEU A 69 -17.58 4.36 10.00
C LEU A 69 -17.91 3.94 8.56
N LEU A 70 -17.79 2.66 8.23
CA LEU A 70 -18.00 2.17 6.86
C LEU A 70 -19.42 1.64 6.67
N PRO A 71 -20.10 2.00 5.53
CA PRO A 71 -21.36 1.42 5.16
C PRO A 71 -21.23 -0.06 4.80
N ARG A 72 -22.33 -0.80 4.81
CA ARG A 72 -22.37 -2.18 4.29
C ARG A 72 -22.93 -2.20 2.86
N PRO A 73 -22.42 -3.06 1.96
CA PRO A 73 -21.28 -3.95 2.15
C PRO A 73 -19.98 -3.16 2.31
N ARG A 74 -19.08 -3.65 3.14
CA ARG A 74 -17.79 -2.99 3.40
C ARG A 74 -16.63 -3.85 2.89
N PRO A 75 -15.44 -3.25 2.63
CA PRO A 75 -14.23 -3.98 2.29
C PRO A 75 -13.83 -4.96 3.40
N GLU A 76 -13.04 -5.95 3.06
CA GLU A 76 -12.40 -6.80 4.05
C GLU A 76 -11.48 -5.96 4.95
N LEU A 77 -11.56 -6.17 6.27
CA LEU A 77 -10.74 -5.44 7.24
C LEU A 77 -9.69 -6.39 7.84
N LEU A 78 -8.44 -6.02 7.67
CA LEU A 78 -7.28 -6.77 8.12
C LEU A 78 -6.56 -6.02 9.24
N ALA A 79 -6.10 -6.73 10.26
CA ALA A 79 -5.55 -6.15 11.48
C ALA A 79 -4.08 -6.47 11.69
N GLY A 80 -3.33 -5.51 12.24
CA GLY A 80 -1.95 -5.68 12.64
C GLY A 80 -0.95 -5.78 11.48
N ALA A 81 0.31 -6.03 11.81
CA ALA A 81 1.38 -6.19 10.83
C ALA A 81 1.11 -7.35 9.85
N ASP A 82 0.59 -8.47 10.37
CA ASP A 82 0.24 -9.63 9.54
C ASP A 82 -0.90 -9.31 8.57
N GLY A 83 -1.86 -8.48 8.99
CA GLY A 83 -2.94 -7.99 8.12
C GLY A 83 -2.42 -7.15 6.96
N VAL A 84 -1.42 -6.28 7.21
CA VAL A 84 -0.79 -5.50 6.13
C VAL A 84 0.00 -6.40 5.17
N VAL A 85 0.66 -7.44 5.68
CA VAL A 85 1.33 -8.46 4.84
C VAL A 85 0.31 -9.24 4.01
N ALA A 86 -0.79 -9.68 4.63
CA ALA A 86 -1.86 -10.39 3.95
C ALA A 86 -2.48 -9.55 2.83
N LEU A 87 -2.71 -8.25 3.07
CA LEU A 87 -3.20 -7.32 2.04
C LEU A 87 -2.33 -7.36 0.77
N THR A 88 -1.01 -7.33 0.92
CA THR A 88 -0.09 -7.30 -0.22
C THR A 88 0.13 -8.66 -0.88
N ARG A 89 -0.06 -9.74 -0.13
CA ARG A 89 0.09 -11.11 -0.62
C ARG A 89 -1.17 -11.61 -1.32
N ASP A 90 -2.32 -11.43 -0.67
CA ASP A 90 -3.56 -12.15 -1.00
C ASP A 90 -4.52 -11.32 -1.86
N VAL A 91 -4.54 -9.97 -1.70
CA VAL A 91 -5.38 -9.10 -2.54
C VAL A 91 -4.69 -8.86 -3.88
N PRO A 92 -5.26 -9.28 -5.01
CA PRO A 92 -4.64 -9.10 -6.32
C PRO A 92 -4.47 -7.63 -6.67
N ALA A 93 -3.22 -7.23 -6.98
CA ALA A 93 -2.86 -5.90 -7.46
C ALA A 93 -1.73 -6.00 -8.48
N ASP A 94 -1.66 -5.06 -9.41
CA ASP A 94 -0.56 -4.96 -10.37
C ASP A 94 0.63 -4.20 -9.79
N ILE A 95 0.32 -3.18 -8.97
CA ILE A 95 1.32 -2.29 -8.38
C ILE A 95 1.03 -2.13 -6.87
N VAL A 96 2.07 -2.24 -6.06
CA VAL A 96 2.03 -1.89 -4.65
C VAL A 96 2.86 -0.63 -4.42
N VAL A 97 2.22 0.44 -3.97
CA VAL A 97 2.91 1.68 -3.56
C VAL A 97 3.30 1.55 -2.10
N SER A 98 4.60 1.43 -1.83
CA SER A 98 5.14 1.26 -0.48
C SER A 98 5.55 2.62 0.10
N ALA A 99 4.65 3.23 0.89
CA ALA A 99 4.82 4.53 1.52
C ALA A 99 4.57 4.52 3.05
N LEU A 100 4.68 3.34 3.68
CA LEU A 100 4.71 3.24 5.15
C LEU A 100 6.06 3.73 5.68
N VAL A 101 6.04 4.49 6.74
CA VAL A 101 7.24 5.06 7.36
C VAL A 101 7.98 4.00 8.20
N GLY A 102 9.31 4.00 8.13
CA GLY A 102 10.18 3.14 8.93
C GLY A 102 10.12 1.67 8.55
N GLY A 103 10.47 0.78 9.49
CA GLY A 103 10.56 -0.66 9.26
C GLY A 103 9.23 -1.37 9.01
N ALA A 104 8.09 -0.71 9.29
CA ALA A 104 6.75 -1.29 9.07
C ALA A 104 6.47 -1.63 7.59
N GLY A 105 7.15 -0.97 6.66
CA GLY A 105 7.02 -1.24 5.23
C GLY A 105 7.80 -2.45 4.73
N LEU A 106 8.79 -2.97 5.49
CA LEU A 106 9.70 -3.99 5.00
C LEU A 106 9.00 -5.31 4.63
N LEU A 107 8.30 -5.91 5.58
CA LEU A 107 7.64 -7.21 5.37
C LEU A 107 6.55 -7.16 4.30
N PRO A 108 5.62 -6.17 4.30
CA PRO A 108 4.62 -6.09 3.24
C PRO A 108 5.23 -5.80 1.86
N THR A 109 6.32 -5.02 1.76
CA THR A 109 7.02 -4.81 0.49
C THR A 109 7.65 -6.10 -0.02
N MET A 110 8.29 -6.87 0.86
CA MET A 110 8.82 -8.19 0.50
C MET A 110 7.72 -9.17 0.09
N ALA A 111 6.56 -9.12 0.75
CA ALA A 111 5.40 -9.95 0.38
C ALA A 111 4.88 -9.57 -1.01
N ALA A 112 4.80 -8.27 -1.34
CA ALA A 112 4.43 -7.79 -2.67
C ALA A 112 5.38 -8.32 -3.75
N ILE A 113 6.70 -8.21 -3.54
CA ILE A 113 7.73 -8.73 -4.47
C ILE A 113 7.55 -10.23 -4.70
N ARG A 114 7.40 -11.01 -3.61
CA ARG A 114 7.23 -12.46 -3.69
C ARG A 114 5.90 -12.88 -4.35
N ALA A 115 4.89 -12.03 -4.28
CA ALA A 115 3.61 -12.22 -4.96
C ALA A 115 3.65 -11.75 -6.44
N GLY A 116 4.82 -11.35 -6.97
CA GLY A 116 4.98 -10.92 -8.36
C GLY A 116 4.39 -9.54 -8.66
N ARG A 117 4.25 -8.66 -7.66
CA ARG A 117 3.68 -7.32 -7.82
C ARG A 117 4.78 -6.31 -8.10
N ALA A 118 4.59 -5.42 -9.07
CA ALA A 118 5.45 -4.25 -9.22
C ALA A 118 5.41 -3.39 -7.95
N VAL A 119 6.55 -2.88 -7.51
CA VAL A 119 6.63 -2.06 -6.30
C VAL A 119 7.08 -0.65 -6.64
N ALA A 120 6.23 0.32 -6.37
CA ALA A 120 6.57 1.74 -6.36
C ALA A 120 7.04 2.09 -4.93
N LEU A 121 8.35 2.24 -4.76
CA LEU A 121 9.00 2.31 -3.45
C LEU A 121 9.31 3.75 -3.07
N ALA A 122 8.58 4.25 -2.09
CA ALA A 122 8.81 5.56 -1.46
C ALA A 122 9.45 5.45 -0.06
N ASN A 123 9.40 4.26 0.55
CA ASN A 123 10.01 3.99 1.84
C ASN A 123 11.49 3.62 1.65
N LYS A 124 12.38 4.61 1.71
CA LYS A 124 13.84 4.43 1.57
C LYS A 124 14.46 3.65 2.73
N GLU A 125 13.85 3.69 3.91
CA GLU A 125 14.33 2.96 5.08
C GLU A 125 14.36 1.45 4.83
N THR A 126 13.44 0.92 4.03
CA THR A 126 13.43 -0.50 3.65
C THR A 126 14.64 -0.87 2.79
N LEU A 127 15.09 0.02 1.90
CA LEU A 127 16.32 -0.20 1.12
C LEU A 127 17.57 -0.13 1.98
N VAL A 128 17.61 0.77 2.95
CA VAL A 128 18.73 0.85 3.90
C VAL A 128 18.80 -0.43 4.75
N MET A 129 17.67 -0.93 5.21
CA MET A 129 17.61 -2.11 6.08
C MET A 129 17.85 -3.43 5.32
N ALA A 130 17.34 -3.57 4.11
CA ALA A 130 17.29 -4.85 3.41
C ALA A 130 17.43 -4.73 1.87
N GLY A 131 18.09 -3.69 1.37
CA GLY A 131 18.19 -3.41 -0.07
C GLY A 131 18.72 -4.57 -0.89
N GLN A 132 19.78 -5.26 -0.42
CA GLN A 132 20.32 -6.43 -1.10
C GLN A 132 19.30 -7.58 -1.20
N LEU A 133 18.57 -7.84 -0.11
CA LEU A 133 17.54 -8.89 -0.09
C LEU A 133 16.36 -8.52 -1.00
N MET A 134 15.92 -7.25 -0.99
CA MET A 134 14.83 -6.78 -1.83
C MET A 134 15.18 -6.81 -3.31
N THR A 135 16.37 -6.34 -3.69
CA THR A 135 16.81 -6.35 -5.08
C THR A 135 17.05 -7.77 -5.60
N ALA A 136 17.60 -8.66 -4.76
CA ALA A 136 17.74 -10.08 -5.12
C ALA A 136 16.35 -10.75 -5.28
N ALA A 137 15.41 -10.47 -4.40
CA ALA A 137 14.04 -10.99 -4.51
C ALA A 137 13.33 -10.44 -5.76
N ALA A 138 13.43 -9.14 -6.03
CA ALA A 138 12.85 -8.51 -7.20
C ALA A 138 13.36 -9.12 -8.51
N ARG A 139 14.68 -9.34 -8.62
CA ARG A 139 15.29 -10.04 -9.77
C ARG A 139 14.80 -11.47 -9.91
N ARG A 140 14.68 -12.20 -8.77
CA ARG A 140 14.23 -13.62 -8.77
C ARG A 140 12.79 -13.75 -9.26
N HIS A 141 11.94 -12.77 -8.94
CA HIS A 141 10.52 -12.79 -9.28
C HIS A 141 10.18 -11.97 -10.52
N ASP A 142 11.20 -11.41 -11.20
CA ASP A 142 11.06 -10.52 -12.36
C ASP A 142 10.10 -9.35 -12.10
N VAL A 143 10.27 -8.71 -10.93
CA VAL A 143 9.41 -7.62 -10.45
C VAL A 143 10.15 -6.29 -10.53
N PRO A 144 9.60 -5.27 -11.18
CA PRO A 144 10.18 -3.94 -11.18
C PRO A 144 10.08 -3.28 -9.80
N LEU A 145 11.20 -2.70 -9.33
CA LEU A 145 11.23 -1.76 -8.21
C LEU A 145 11.37 -0.35 -8.79
N LEU A 146 10.30 0.44 -8.66
CA LEU A 146 10.21 1.78 -9.19
C LEU A 146 10.46 2.79 -8.05
N PRO A 147 11.49 3.64 -8.12
CA PRO A 147 11.72 4.65 -7.10
C PRO A 147 10.63 5.73 -7.17
N VAL A 148 10.11 6.16 -6.02
CA VAL A 148 9.12 7.22 -5.87
C VAL A 148 9.60 8.17 -4.78
N ASP A 149 10.64 8.92 -5.08
CA ASP A 149 11.08 10.05 -4.26
C ASP A 149 11.76 11.13 -5.11
N SER A 150 11.93 12.31 -4.53
CA SER A 150 12.48 13.46 -5.24
C SER A 150 13.95 13.27 -5.59
N GLU A 151 14.73 12.62 -4.72
CA GLU A 151 16.16 12.42 -4.91
C GLU A 151 16.44 11.44 -6.07
N HIS A 152 15.69 10.34 -6.15
CA HIS A 152 15.85 9.36 -7.23
C HIS A 152 15.19 9.83 -8.53
N SER A 153 14.05 10.50 -8.47
CA SER A 153 13.36 11.01 -9.66
C SER A 153 14.12 12.12 -10.38
N ALA A 154 15.06 12.81 -9.71
CA ALA A 154 15.91 13.81 -10.32
C ALA A 154 17.09 13.23 -11.14
N VAL A 155 17.32 11.92 -11.06
CA VAL A 155 18.44 11.21 -11.72
C VAL A 155 17.99 10.40 -12.95
N PHE A 156 16.66 10.22 -13.13
CA PHE A 156 16.08 9.51 -14.28
C PHE A 156 15.62 10.44 -15.37
#